data_d75df8e4d4448c784d0633b225f9f793
#
_entry.id   d75df8e4d4448c784d0633b225f9f793
#
_cell.length_a   1.000
_cell.length_b   1.000
_cell.length_c   1.000
_cell.angle_alpha   90.00
_cell.angle_beta   90.00
_cell.angle_gamma   90.00
#
_symmetry.space_group_name_H-M   'P 1'
#
loop_
_entity.id
_entity.type
_entity.pdbx_description
1 polymer ?
#
loop_
_entity_poly.entity_id
_entity_poly.type
_entity_poly.pdbx_seq_one_letter_code
_entity_poly.pdbx_strand_id
1 'polypeptide(L)'
;MSRRIINKIYKKIKKYDRIVIARHVGPDPDSISSQVALRDVILNTFPNKEVYAVGNPASKFRYLGSLDKFKDEMYENALLIVLDVPDKARVDGVNPDLFKESIKIDHHPHVETFCNIEWVDDTASSASQMVIELILSTKLKITKSAAEKLFVGVVADTNRFLFYYTTPKTFDLISTLIKVTNIDFTNLYEALYLRPVKEMKFQGYIINNLEITENGLGYIKLTDKVLKEYNVDPASAGNMVNNFNYINELLAWVILSEDQYNNNIRGSIRSRGPIINEVASHYNGGGHIYASGVRLTEESECDDLFKELDQVCLEYKQNQKQ
;
A
#
# COMPACT_ATOMS: atom_id res chain seq x y z
N MET A 1 -11.86 10.33 -20.39
CA MET A 1 -11.01 9.19 -20.79
C MET A 1 -11.40 7.92 -20.02
N SER A 2 -11.68 8.00 -18.74
CA SER A 2 -12.01 6.86 -17.87
C SER A 2 -13.20 6.00 -18.33
N ARG A 3 -14.31 6.60 -18.76
CA ARG A 3 -15.53 5.83 -19.15
C ARG A 3 -15.30 4.85 -20.32
N ARG A 4 -14.41 5.17 -21.26
CA ARG A 4 -14.13 4.27 -22.41
C ARG A 4 -13.32 3.05 -21.97
N ILE A 5 -12.33 3.24 -21.09
CA ILE A 5 -11.51 2.15 -20.58
C ILE A 5 -12.30 1.27 -19.61
N ILE A 6 -13.09 1.86 -18.71
CA ILE A 6 -14.02 1.16 -17.81
C ILE A 6 -14.95 0.23 -18.59
N ASN A 7 -15.54 0.72 -19.67
CA ASN A 7 -16.40 -0.11 -20.52
C ASN A 7 -15.64 -1.25 -21.22
N LYS A 8 -14.36 -1.07 -21.59
CA LYS A 8 -13.54 -2.13 -22.14
C LYS A 8 -13.27 -3.21 -21.08
N ILE A 9 -12.90 -2.80 -19.87
CA ILE A 9 -12.66 -3.69 -18.73
C ILE A 9 -13.92 -4.50 -18.42
N TYR A 10 -15.07 -3.82 -18.30
CA TYR A 10 -16.34 -4.50 -18.02
C TYR A 10 -16.74 -5.51 -19.12
N LYS A 11 -16.49 -5.19 -20.41
CA LYS A 11 -16.74 -6.13 -21.51
C LYS A 11 -15.85 -7.37 -21.39
N LYS A 12 -14.57 -7.23 -20.98
CA LYS A 12 -13.67 -8.37 -20.76
C LYS A 12 -14.12 -9.22 -19.56
N ILE A 13 -14.49 -8.59 -18.44
CA ILE A 13 -15.06 -9.30 -17.28
C ILE A 13 -16.29 -10.13 -17.68
N LYS A 14 -17.16 -9.58 -18.53
CA LYS A 14 -18.32 -10.32 -19.04
C LYS A 14 -17.97 -11.50 -19.94
N LYS A 15 -16.94 -11.33 -20.78
CA LYS A 15 -16.55 -12.31 -21.82
C LYS A 15 -15.93 -13.57 -21.23
N TYR A 16 -15.09 -13.43 -20.19
CA TYR A 16 -14.30 -14.53 -19.66
C TYR A 16 -15.04 -15.24 -18.54
N ASP A 17 -15.11 -16.58 -18.59
CA ASP A 17 -15.73 -17.38 -17.51
C ASP A 17 -14.77 -17.58 -16.35
N ARG A 18 -13.45 -17.63 -16.62
CA ARG A 18 -12.41 -17.69 -15.58
C ARG A 18 -11.64 -16.38 -15.50
N ILE A 19 -11.52 -15.84 -14.29
CA ILE A 19 -10.85 -14.58 -13.99
C ILE A 19 -9.90 -14.78 -12.81
N VAL A 20 -8.68 -14.33 -12.96
CA VAL A 20 -7.65 -14.33 -11.91
C VAL A 20 -7.31 -12.90 -11.57
N ILE A 21 -7.34 -12.57 -10.30
CA ILE A 21 -7.05 -11.22 -9.81
C ILE A 21 -5.80 -11.30 -8.96
N ALA A 22 -4.74 -10.62 -9.39
CA ALA A 22 -3.46 -10.52 -8.70
C ALA A 22 -3.24 -9.09 -8.18
N ARG A 23 -2.30 -8.95 -7.25
CA ARG A 23 -1.85 -7.70 -6.64
C ARG A 23 -0.33 -7.71 -6.47
N HIS A 24 0.25 -6.68 -5.83
CA HIS A 24 1.69 -6.62 -5.58
C HIS A 24 2.16 -7.54 -4.44
N VAL A 25 3.46 -7.92 -4.48
CA VAL A 25 4.16 -8.58 -3.38
C VAL A 25 4.27 -7.63 -2.18
N GLY A 26 4.24 -8.20 -0.96
CA GLY A 26 4.26 -7.38 0.26
C GLY A 26 2.97 -6.56 0.44
N PRO A 27 1.82 -7.23 0.47
CA PRO A 27 0.51 -6.57 0.38
C PRO A 27 0.24 -5.60 1.53
N ASP A 28 -0.56 -4.60 1.21
CA ASP A 28 -1.15 -3.63 2.13
C ASP A 28 -2.69 -3.74 2.14
N PRO A 29 -3.40 -2.93 2.92
CA PRO A 29 -4.86 -2.99 2.96
C PRO A 29 -5.52 -2.62 1.64
N ASP A 30 -4.97 -1.68 0.82
CA ASP A 30 -5.57 -1.30 -0.44
C ASP A 30 -5.49 -2.42 -1.48
N SER A 31 -4.31 -3.00 -1.65
CA SER A 31 -4.09 -4.09 -2.60
C SER A 31 -4.96 -5.32 -2.33
N ILE A 32 -5.13 -5.71 -1.04
CA ILE A 32 -5.99 -6.83 -0.68
C ILE A 32 -7.47 -6.46 -0.78
N SER A 33 -7.86 -5.27 -0.32
CA SER A 33 -9.25 -4.82 -0.37
C SER A 33 -9.76 -4.72 -1.79
N SER A 34 -9.02 -4.08 -2.68
CA SER A 34 -9.37 -3.96 -4.09
C SER A 34 -9.52 -5.32 -4.76
N GLN A 35 -8.56 -6.22 -4.49
CA GLN A 35 -8.50 -7.57 -5.05
C GLN A 35 -9.71 -8.43 -4.61
N VAL A 36 -9.88 -8.59 -3.32
CA VAL A 36 -10.93 -9.46 -2.75
C VAL A 36 -12.32 -8.89 -3.02
N ALA A 37 -12.49 -7.57 -2.92
CA ALA A 37 -13.77 -6.94 -3.21
C ALA A 37 -14.16 -7.08 -4.69
N LEU A 38 -13.22 -6.92 -5.63
CA LEU A 38 -13.52 -7.10 -7.05
C LEU A 38 -13.91 -8.56 -7.35
N ARG A 39 -13.23 -9.55 -6.76
CA ARG A 39 -13.63 -10.97 -6.85
C ARG A 39 -15.07 -11.15 -6.38
N ASP A 40 -15.36 -10.68 -5.17
CA ASP A 40 -16.68 -10.87 -4.55
C ASP A 40 -17.80 -10.19 -5.37
N VAL A 41 -17.55 -9.01 -5.93
CA VAL A 41 -18.47 -8.28 -6.80
C VAL A 41 -18.70 -8.98 -8.13
N ILE A 42 -17.66 -9.56 -8.74
CA ILE A 42 -17.80 -10.31 -9.99
C ILE A 42 -18.61 -11.58 -9.74
N LEU A 43 -18.33 -12.33 -8.69
CA LEU A 43 -19.08 -13.52 -8.31
C LEU A 43 -20.55 -13.21 -7.97
N ASN A 44 -20.81 -12.09 -7.26
CA ASN A 44 -22.19 -11.64 -6.98
C ASN A 44 -22.95 -11.21 -8.25
N THR A 45 -22.24 -10.71 -9.25
CA THR A 45 -22.85 -10.29 -10.52
C THR A 45 -23.04 -11.44 -11.49
N PHE A 46 -22.10 -12.36 -11.53
CA PHE A 46 -22.01 -13.50 -12.45
C PHE A 46 -21.70 -14.79 -11.68
N PRO A 47 -22.68 -15.40 -11.01
CA PRO A 47 -22.45 -16.52 -10.08
C PRO A 47 -21.82 -17.78 -10.70
N ASN A 48 -21.92 -17.93 -12.02
CA ASN A 48 -21.38 -19.09 -12.75
C ASN A 48 -19.93 -18.93 -13.19
N LYS A 49 -19.29 -17.79 -12.89
CA LYS A 49 -17.88 -17.56 -13.22
C LYS A 49 -16.96 -18.15 -12.16
N GLU A 50 -15.77 -18.54 -12.59
CA GLU A 50 -14.66 -18.90 -11.71
C GLU A 50 -13.78 -17.65 -11.50
N VAL A 51 -13.74 -17.13 -10.27
CA VAL A 51 -12.97 -15.93 -9.96
C VAL A 51 -12.05 -16.19 -8.77
N TYR A 52 -10.77 -15.96 -8.95
CA TYR A 52 -9.73 -16.26 -7.96
C TYR A 52 -8.95 -14.98 -7.58
N ALA A 53 -8.85 -14.70 -6.30
CA ALA A 53 -7.95 -13.70 -5.75
C ALA A 53 -6.68 -14.40 -5.26
N VAL A 54 -5.56 -14.20 -5.95
CA VAL A 54 -4.35 -15.01 -5.79
C VAL A 54 -3.20 -14.21 -5.16
N GLY A 55 -2.21 -14.91 -4.62
CA GLY A 55 -1.00 -14.34 -4.04
C GLY A 55 -0.66 -14.94 -2.68
N ASN A 56 0.44 -14.50 -2.11
CA ASN A 56 0.88 -14.95 -0.80
C ASN A 56 -0.03 -14.43 0.31
N PRO A 57 -0.47 -15.29 1.24
CA PRO A 57 -1.36 -14.87 2.31
C PRO A 57 -0.65 -13.90 3.27
N ALA A 58 -1.32 -12.82 3.62
CA ALA A 58 -0.89 -11.88 4.64
C ALA A 58 -1.73 -12.08 5.92
N SER A 59 -1.15 -12.70 6.92
CA SER A 59 -1.85 -13.02 8.18
C SER A 59 -2.44 -11.78 8.86
N LYS A 60 -1.77 -10.65 8.76
CA LYS A 60 -2.18 -9.35 9.31
C LYS A 60 -3.51 -8.85 8.73
N PHE A 61 -3.83 -9.22 7.48
CA PHE A 61 -4.99 -8.70 6.74
C PHE A 61 -6.07 -9.75 6.48
N ARG A 62 -6.08 -10.85 7.25
CA ARG A 62 -7.12 -11.90 7.13
C ARG A 62 -8.54 -11.39 7.32
N TYR A 63 -8.72 -10.29 8.04
CA TYR A 63 -10.02 -9.68 8.24
C TYR A 63 -10.62 -9.08 6.96
N LEU A 64 -9.81 -8.79 5.94
CA LEU A 64 -10.25 -8.31 4.63
C LEU A 64 -10.71 -9.45 3.72
N GLY A 65 -10.37 -10.69 4.02
CA GLY A 65 -10.81 -11.88 3.29
C GLY A 65 -9.71 -12.90 3.07
N SER A 66 -10.10 -14.04 2.51
CA SER A 66 -9.20 -15.13 2.15
C SER A 66 -8.78 -15.02 0.69
N LEU A 67 -7.57 -15.50 0.40
CA LEU A 67 -7.07 -15.69 -0.93
C LEU A 67 -7.35 -17.12 -1.42
N ASP A 68 -7.44 -17.28 -2.73
CA ASP A 68 -7.76 -18.52 -3.37
C ASP A 68 -6.47 -19.21 -3.84
N LYS A 69 -6.50 -20.55 -3.88
CA LYS A 69 -5.42 -21.32 -4.48
C LYS A 69 -5.61 -21.36 -5.99
N PHE A 70 -4.58 -20.98 -6.70
CA PHE A 70 -4.55 -21.04 -8.15
C PHE A 70 -3.54 -22.12 -8.59
N LYS A 71 -3.87 -22.88 -9.64
CA LYS A 71 -3.04 -23.95 -10.17
C LYS A 71 -2.67 -23.65 -11.63
N ASP A 72 -1.53 -24.17 -12.08
CA ASP A 72 -1.01 -23.92 -13.43
C ASP A 72 -1.99 -24.30 -14.55
N GLU A 73 -2.79 -25.34 -14.37
CA GLU A 73 -3.84 -25.76 -15.32
C GLU A 73 -4.90 -24.70 -15.57
N MET A 74 -5.00 -23.69 -14.70
CA MET A 74 -6.03 -22.64 -14.75
C MET A 74 -5.64 -21.42 -15.59
N TYR A 75 -4.38 -21.34 -16.10
CA TYR A 75 -3.95 -20.25 -16.98
C TYR A 75 -4.72 -20.21 -18.30
N GLU A 76 -5.08 -21.38 -18.81
CA GLU A 76 -5.74 -21.50 -20.09
C GLU A 76 -7.15 -20.87 -20.07
N ASN A 77 -7.43 -20.01 -21.06
CA ASN A 77 -8.71 -19.29 -21.18
C ASN A 77 -9.09 -18.39 -19.99
N ALA A 78 -8.13 -18.01 -19.14
CA ALA A 78 -8.33 -17.09 -18.05
C ALA A 78 -8.02 -15.64 -18.45
N LEU A 79 -8.75 -14.68 -17.84
CA LEU A 79 -8.43 -13.26 -17.85
C LEU A 79 -7.63 -12.95 -16.58
N LEU A 80 -6.45 -12.35 -16.73
CA LEU A 80 -5.74 -11.76 -15.60
C LEU A 80 -6.21 -10.32 -15.37
N ILE A 81 -6.49 -9.98 -14.12
CA ILE A 81 -6.66 -8.58 -13.67
C ILE A 81 -5.59 -8.31 -12.60
N VAL A 82 -4.73 -7.35 -12.85
CA VAL A 82 -3.69 -6.93 -11.91
C VAL A 82 -4.13 -5.61 -11.28
N LEU A 83 -4.18 -5.57 -9.96
CA LEU A 83 -4.60 -4.42 -9.18
C LEU A 83 -3.43 -3.90 -8.35
N ASP A 84 -3.26 -2.57 -8.35
CA ASP A 84 -2.31 -1.90 -7.45
C ASP A 84 -0.85 -2.35 -7.68
N VAL A 85 -0.42 -2.44 -8.92
CA VAL A 85 0.93 -2.91 -9.29
C VAL A 85 1.56 -2.01 -10.34
N PRO A 86 2.65 -1.28 -10.02
CA PRO A 86 3.31 -0.38 -10.97
C PRO A 86 4.12 -1.12 -12.05
N ASP A 87 4.73 -2.25 -11.71
CA ASP A 87 5.61 -3.02 -12.58
C ASP A 87 5.36 -4.53 -12.48
N LYS A 88 5.74 -5.26 -13.54
CA LYS A 88 5.50 -6.70 -13.69
C LYS A 88 6.21 -7.53 -12.62
N ALA A 89 7.40 -7.14 -12.20
CA ALA A 89 8.22 -7.91 -11.25
C ALA A 89 7.55 -7.98 -9.86
N ARG A 90 6.66 -7.05 -9.55
CA ARG A 90 5.94 -7.01 -8.28
C ARG A 90 4.62 -7.78 -8.27
N VAL A 91 4.19 -8.38 -9.38
CA VAL A 91 2.96 -9.19 -9.39
C VAL A 91 3.13 -10.43 -8.53
N ASP A 92 2.20 -10.65 -7.58
CA ASP A 92 2.23 -11.76 -6.64
C ASP A 92 1.30 -12.92 -7.06
N GLY A 93 1.79 -14.14 -6.89
CA GLY A 93 1.01 -15.38 -6.98
C GLY A 93 0.82 -15.96 -8.38
N VAL A 94 1.14 -15.22 -9.45
CA VAL A 94 1.05 -15.72 -10.84
C VAL A 94 2.12 -15.09 -11.73
N ASN A 95 2.43 -15.75 -12.84
CA ASN A 95 3.23 -15.18 -13.90
C ASN A 95 2.31 -14.53 -14.96
N PRO A 96 2.33 -13.19 -15.14
CA PRO A 96 1.47 -12.50 -16.12
C PRO A 96 1.65 -12.95 -17.56
N ASP A 97 2.86 -13.41 -17.95
CA ASP A 97 3.16 -13.85 -19.31
C ASP A 97 2.43 -15.12 -19.74
N LEU A 98 1.90 -15.88 -18.81
CA LEU A 98 1.15 -17.09 -19.09
C LEU A 98 -0.31 -16.83 -19.47
N PHE A 99 -0.78 -15.57 -19.31
CA PHE A 99 -2.14 -15.19 -19.69
C PHE A 99 -2.20 -14.58 -21.08
N LYS A 100 -3.15 -15.01 -21.89
CA LYS A 100 -3.38 -14.44 -23.25
C LYS A 100 -4.01 -13.05 -23.20
N GLU A 101 -4.75 -12.76 -22.16
CA GLU A 101 -5.41 -11.45 -21.95
C GLU A 101 -5.21 -10.98 -20.50
N SER A 102 -4.79 -9.74 -20.37
CA SER A 102 -4.50 -9.13 -19.08
C SER A 102 -4.98 -7.68 -19.01
N ILE A 103 -5.35 -7.26 -17.80
CA ILE A 103 -5.81 -5.90 -17.48
C ILE A 103 -5.02 -5.43 -16.27
N LYS A 104 -4.51 -4.20 -16.30
CA LYS A 104 -3.96 -3.49 -15.15
C LYS A 104 -4.91 -2.37 -14.74
N ILE A 105 -5.17 -2.24 -13.43
CA ILE A 105 -5.85 -1.11 -12.80
C ILE A 105 -4.96 -0.64 -11.66
N ASP A 106 -4.37 0.54 -11.80
CA ASP A 106 -3.29 0.98 -10.93
C ASP A 106 -3.32 2.50 -10.75
N HIS A 107 -3.03 2.96 -9.54
CA HIS A 107 -2.99 4.38 -9.19
C HIS A 107 -1.56 4.92 -9.00
N HIS A 108 -0.54 4.08 -9.14
CA HIS A 108 0.84 4.52 -9.09
C HIS A 108 1.24 5.31 -10.36
N PRO A 109 2.27 6.18 -10.28
CA PRO A 109 2.90 6.72 -11.47
C PRO A 109 3.28 5.60 -12.44
N HIS A 110 3.06 5.83 -13.74
CA HIS A 110 3.32 4.83 -14.76
C HIS A 110 4.82 4.46 -14.80
N VAL A 111 5.12 3.19 -14.60
CA VAL A 111 6.49 2.65 -14.65
C VAL A 111 6.68 1.77 -15.89
N GLU A 112 5.79 0.80 -16.10
CA GLU A 112 5.91 -0.22 -17.13
C GLU A 112 4.55 -0.59 -17.70
N THR A 113 4.51 -0.82 -19.04
CA THR A 113 3.34 -1.38 -19.71
C THR A 113 3.57 -2.88 -19.92
N PHE A 114 2.75 -3.71 -19.26
CA PHE A 114 2.85 -5.18 -19.33
C PHE A 114 1.50 -5.89 -19.48
N CYS A 115 0.39 -5.16 -19.50
CA CYS A 115 -0.95 -5.70 -19.70
C CYS A 115 -1.55 -5.23 -21.03
N ASN A 116 -2.47 -6.04 -21.62
CA ASN A 116 -3.14 -5.71 -22.87
C ASN A 116 -4.08 -4.49 -22.76
N ILE A 117 -4.64 -4.28 -21.59
CA ILE A 117 -5.47 -3.12 -21.24
C ILE A 117 -4.93 -2.56 -19.95
N GLU A 118 -4.57 -1.28 -19.93
CA GLU A 118 -4.12 -0.62 -18.71
C GLU A 118 -4.97 0.62 -18.43
N TRP A 119 -5.49 0.67 -17.22
CA TRP A 119 -6.10 1.84 -16.65
C TRP A 119 -5.22 2.28 -15.49
N VAL A 120 -4.30 3.19 -15.80
CA VAL A 120 -3.41 3.85 -14.85
C VAL A 120 -3.91 5.27 -14.64
N ASP A 121 -4.11 5.67 -13.39
CA ASP A 121 -4.59 7.01 -13.00
C ASP A 121 -3.89 7.42 -11.69
N ASP A 122 -2.76 8.10 -11.81
CA ASP A 122 -1.94 8.59 -10.70
C ASP A 122 -2.58 9.76 -9.92
N THR A 123 -3.75 10.23 -10.38
CA THR A 123 -4.60 11.17 -9.64
C THR A 123 -5.65 10.47 -8.76
N ALA A 124 -5.82 9.17 -8.90
CA ALA A 124 -6.68 8.38 -8.02
C ALA A 124 -5.99 8.15 -6.67
N SER A 125 -6.76 8.18 -5.61
CA SER A 125 -6.21 8.06 -4.25
C SER A 125 -5.82 6.63 -3.86
N SER A 126 -6.30 5.62 -4.59
CA SER A 126 -6.04 4.19 -4.32
C SER A 126 -6.60 3.31 -5.44
N ALA A 127 -6.13 2.07 -5.53
CA ALA A 127 -6.72 1.06 -6.42
C ALA A 127 -8.16 0.73 -6.01
N SER A 128 -8.47 0.73 -4.71
CA SER A 128 -9.84 0.58 -4.20
C SER A 128 -10.78 1.69 -4.71
N GLN A 129 -10.32 2.94 -4.77
CA GLN A 129 -11.10 4.02 -5.39
C GLN A 129 -11.41 3.71 -6.85
N MET A 130 -10.44 3.24 -7.61
CA MET A 130 -10.64 2.89 -9.03
C MET A 130 -11.61 1.71 -9.19
N VAL A 131 -11.54 0.72 -8.31
CA VAL A 131 -12.51 -0.39 -8.29
C VAL A 131 -13.93 0.10 -7.95
N ILE A 132 -14.10 1.04 -7.00
CA ILE A 132 -15.39 1.68 -6.73
C ILE A 132 -15.91 2.38 -7.98
N GLU A 133 -15.07 3.15 -8.68
CA GLU A 133 -15.45 3.84 -9.92
C GLU A 133 -15.88 2.83 -11.01
N LEU A 134 -15.14 1.73 -11.18
CA LEU A 134 -15.49 0.65 -12.10
C LEU A 134 -16.88 0.07 -11.79
N ILE A 135 -17.16 -0.23 -10.53
CA ILE A 135 -18.42 -0.81 -10.09
C ILE A 135 -19.59 0.15 -10.33
N LEU A 136 -19.46 1.39 -9.84
CA LEU A 136 -20.52 2.40 -9.93
C LEU A 136 -20.80 2.86 -11.38
N SER A 137 -19.79 2.76 -12.27
CA SER A 137 -19.93 3.12 -13.69
C SER A 137 -20.42 1.98 -14.58
N THR A 138 -20.66 0.78 -14.02
CA THR A 138 -21.05 -0.41 -14.79
C THR A 138 -22.29 -1.10 -14.21
N LYS A 139 -22.60 -2.32 -14.67
CA LYS A 139 -23.69 -3.13 -14.12
C LYS A 139 -23.20 -4.17 -13.09
N LEU A 140 -22.00 -3.98 -12.56
CA LEU A 140 -21.48 -4.80 -11.47
C LEU A 140 -22.32 -4.55 -10.19
N LYS A 141 -22.66 -5.62 -9.48
CA LYS A 141 -23.52 -5.56 -8.29
C LYS A 141 -22.69 -5.65 -7.04
N ILE A 142 -22.52 -4.53 -6.36
CA ILE A 142 -21.77 -4.49 -5.10
C ILE A 142 -22.56 -5.08 -3.95
N THR A 143 -21.86 -5.82 -3.08
CA THR A 143 -22.39 -6.27 -1.79
C THR A 143 -21.92 -5.34 -0.67
N LYS A 144 -22.62 -5.36 0.47
CA LYS A 144 -22.21 -4.61 1.66
C LYS A 144 -20.78 -4.98 2.08
N SER A 145 -20.46 -6.27 2.14
CA SER A 145 -19.11 -6.74 2.51
C SER A 145 -18.01 -6.30 1.54
N ALA A 146 -18.27 -6.27 0.22
CA ALA A 146 -17.31 -5.76 -0.74
C ALA A 146 -17.10 -4.23 -0.59
N ALA A 147 -18.18 -3.50 -0.30
CA ALA A 147 -18.12 -2.06 -0.05
C ALA A 147 -17.31 -1.72 1.22
N GLU A 148 -17.49 -2.50 2.28
CA GLU A 148 -16.71 -2.37 3.53
C GLU A 148 -15.20 -2.53 3.27
N LYS A 149 -14.81 -3.55 2.49
CA LYS A 149 -13.41 -3.76 2.10
C LYS A 149 -12.87 -2.58 1.29
N LEU A 150 -13.58 -2.15 0.25
CA LEU A 150 -13.15 -1.02 -0.59
C LEU A 150 -13.04 0.27 0.22
N PHE A 151 -13.95 0.52 1.15
CA PHE A 151 -13.84 1.66 2.05
C PHE A 151 -12.56 1.58 2.88
N VAL A 152 -12.25 0.40 3.45
CA VAL A 152 -11.01 0.17 4.22
C VAL A 152 -9.77 0.43 3.38
N GLY A 153 -9.73 -0.04 2.11
CA GLY A 153 -8.62 0.22 1.20
C GLY A 153 -8.40 1.71 0.97
N VAL A 154 -9.44 2.46 0.62
CA VAL A 154 -9.34 3.91 0.42
C VAL A 154 -8.87 4.63 1.70
N VAL A 155 -9.43 4.27 2.87
CA VAL A 155 -9.05 4.89 4.15
C VAL A 155 -7.60 4.62 4.50
N ALA A 156 -7.12 3.40 4.25
CA ALA A 156 -5.74 3.03 4.54
C ALA A 156 -4.76 3.80 3.68
N ASP A 157 -4.99 3.84 2.38
CA ASP A 157 -4.07 4.42 1.41
C ASP A 157 -4.07 5.96 1.43
N THR A 158 -5.18 6.58 1.80
CA THR A 158 -5.29 8.02 2.01
C THR A 158 -4.90 8.49 3.40
N ASN A 159 -4.45 7.59 4.28
CA ASN A 159 -4.26 7.89 5.70
C ASN A 159 -5.49 8.62 6.29
N ARG A 160 -6.66 8.04 6.14
CA ARG A 160 -7.93 8.63 6.64
C ARG A 160 -8.32 9.92 5.92
N PHE A 161 -8.08 10.00 4.61
CA PHE A 161 -8.33 11.18 3.77
C PHE A 161 -7.43 12.39 4.09
N LEU A 162 -6.28 12.18 4.71
CA LEU A 162 -5.36 13.24 5.12
C LEU A 162 -4.23 13.47 4.12
N PHE A 163 -4.00 12.55 3.18
CA PHE A 163 -2.97 12.75 2.16
C PHE A 163 -3.45 13.70 1.05
N TYR A 164 -2.52 14.46 0.48
CA TYR A 164 -2.76 15.53 -0.49
C TYR A 164 -3.44 15.06 -1.79
N TYR A 165 -3.29 13.81 -2.15
CA TYR A 165 -3.94 13.19 -3.32
C TYR A 165 -5.37 12.70 -3.06
N THR A 166 -5.91 12.98 -1.87
CA THR A 166 -7.35 12.84 -1.60
C THR A 166 -8.09 13.99 -2.29
N THR A 167 -8.94 13.68 -3.24
CA THR A 167 -9.61 14.66 -4.10
C THR A 167 -11.12 14.71 -3.81
N PRO A 168 -11.84 15.75 -4.30
CA PRO A 168 -13.31 15.76 -4.27
C PRO A 168 -13.93 14.51 -4.89
N LYS A 169 -13.34 13.95 -5.96
CA LYS A 169 -13.77 12.70 -6.58
C LYS A 169 -13.70 11.52 -5.59
N THR A 170 -12.68 11.46 -4.73
CA THR A 170 -12.57 10.44 -3.68
C THR A 170 -13.77 10.49 -2.75
N PHE A 171 -14.13 11.68 -2.27
CA PHE A 171 -15.29 11.86 -1.37
C PHE A 171 -16.62 11.57 -2.07
N ASP A 172 -16.80 11.96 -3.32
CA ASP A 172 -18.02 11.68 -4.10
C ASP A 172 -18.24 10.18 -4.28
N LEU A 173 -17.18 9.44 -4.62
CA LEU A 173 -17.24 7.98 -4.77
C LEU A 173 -17.53 7.29 -3.43
N ILE A 174 -16.87 7.69 -2.35
CA ILE A 174 -17.12 7.16 -1.00
C ILE A 174 -18.53 7.49 -0.52
N SER A 175 -18.99 8.74 -0.70
CA SER A 175 -20.36 9.13 -0.36
C SER A 175 -21.39 8.28 -1.12
N THR A 176 -21.17 8.06 -2.41
CA THR A 176 -22.06 7.23 -3.24
C THR A 176 -22.01 5.77 -2.78
N LEU A 177 -20.81 5.22 -2.51
CA LEU A 177 -20.63 3.86 -1.99
C LEU A 177 -21.44 3.65 -0.70
N ILE A 178 -21.31 4.56 0.26
CA ILE A 178 -22.05 4.50 1.54
C ILE A 178 -23.57 4.56 1.29
N LYS A 179 -24.02 5.49 0.44
CA LYS A 179 -25.45 5.63 0.13
C LYS A 179 -26.08 4.38 -0.49
N VAL A 180 -25.39 3.73 -1.44
CA VAL A 180 -25.94 2.57 -2.16
C VAL A 180 -25.85 1.27 -1.38
N THR A 181 -24.95 1.16 -0.40
CA THR A 181 -24.70 -0.08 0.35
C THR A 181 -25.09 -0.02 1.81
N ASN A 182 -25.31 1.18 2.35
CA ASN A 182 -25.64 1.44 3.74
C ASN A 182 -24.66 0.75 4.72
N ILE A 183 -23.33 0.86 4.46
CA ILE A 183 -22.31 0.34 5.36
C ILE A 183 -22.23 1.20 6.63
N ASP A 184 -21.95 0.56 7.76
CA ASP A 184 -21.51 1.25 8.97
C ASP A 184 -20.00 1.42 8.93
N PHE A 185 -19.57 2.54 8.35
CA PHE A 185 -18.15 2.78 8.10
C PHE A 185 -17.36 3.15 9.37
N THR A 186 -18.03 3.58 10.45
CA THR A 186 -17.34 3.99 11.68
C THR A 186 -16.60 2.83 12.34
N ASN A 187 -17.24 1.66 12.38
CA ASN A 187 -16.64 0.45 12.95
C ASN A 187 -15.49 -0.12 12.11
N LEU A 188 -15.40 0.25 10.82
CA LEU A 188 -14.33 -0.24 9.94
C LEU A 188 -12.95 0.36 10.29
N TYR A 189 -12.92 1.51 10.94
CA TYR A 189 -11.68 2.11 11.44
C TYR A 189 -11.01 1.27 12.53
N GLU A 190 -11.80 0.55 13.35
CA GLU A 190 -11.26 -0.30 14.43
C GLU A 190 -10.30 -1.35 13.87
N ALA A 191 -10.66 -2.04 12.80
CA ALA A 191 -9.82 -3.06 12.17
C ALA A 191 -8.47 -2.51 11.68
N LEU A 192 -8.44 -1.24 11.27
CA LEU A 192 -7.22 -0.57 10.80
C LEU A 192 -6.36 -0.02 11.93
N TYR A 193 -6.97 0.50 12.99
CA TYR A 193 -6.28 1.36 13.96
C TYR A 193 -6.22 0.85 15.39
N LEU A 194 -7.03 -0.16 15.78
CA LEU A 194 -6.82 -0.81 17.08
C LEU A 194 -5.44 -1.47 17.13
N ARG A 195 -4.73 -1.19 18.20
CA ARG A 195 -3.40 -1.72 18.46
C ARG A 195 -3.33 -2.38 19.83
N PRO A 196 -2.65 -3.52 19.97
CA PRO A 196 -2.35 -4.11 21.27
C PRO A 196 -1.57 -3.13 22.15
N VAL A 197 -1.82 -3.17 23.45
CA VAL A 197 -1.08 -2.34 24.44
C VAL A 197 0.43 -2.49 24.31
N LYS A 198 0.92 -3.70 23.96
CA LYS A 198 2.35 -3.93 23.75
C LYS A 198 2.93 -3.09 22.60
N GLU A 199 2.19 -2.90 21.52
CA GLU A 199 2.61 -2.03 20.41
C GLU A 199 2.64 -0.56 20.83
N MET A 200 1.67 -0.13 21.63
CA MET A 200 1.64 1.23 22.18
C MET A 200 2.79 1.49 23.16
N LYS A 201 3.16 0.47 23.98
CA LYS A 201 4.36 0.57 24.85
C LYS A 201 5.64 0.66 24.03
N PHE A 202 5.74 -0.11 22.94
CA PHE A 202 6.89 -0.04 22.03
C PHE A 202 6.97 1.31 21.32
N GLN A 203 5.85 1.83 20.85
CA GLN A 203 5.79 3.19 20.30
C GLN A 203 6.22 4.24 21.34
N GLY A 204 5.79 4.10 22.58
CA GLY A 204 6.24 4.96 23.69
C GLY A 204 7.74 4.88 23.92
N TYR A 205 8.33 3.68 23.84
CA TYR A 205 9.78 3.53 23.90
C TYR A 205 10.49 4.29 22.77
N ILE A 206 10.01 4.14 21.52
CA ILE A 206 10.60 4.83 20.38
C ILE A 206 10.53 6.35 20.58
N ILE A 207 9.37 6.91 20.95
CA ILE A 207 9.19 8.35 21.17
C ILE A 207 10.14 8.88 22.27
N ASN A 208 10.27 8.15 23.36
CA ASN A 208 11.12 8.56 24.49
C ASN A 208 12.61 8.51 24.17
N ASN A 209 13.01 7.75 23.16
CA ASN A 209 14.41 7.58 22.74
C ASN A 209 14.68 8.15 21.33
N LEU A 210 13.70 8.83 20.72
CA LEU A 210 13.86 9.48 19.42
C LEU A 210 14.76 10.70 19.59
N GLU A 211 15.86 10.72 18.87
CA GLU A 211 16.72 11.90 18.78
C GLU A 211 16.20 12.84 17.69
N ILE A 212 16.22 14.14 17.94
CA ILE A 212 15.75 15.16 16.99
C ILE A 212 16.84 16.22 16.83
N THR A 213 17.26 16.46 15.60
CA THR A 213 18.25 17.48 15.26
C THR A 213 17.61 18.87 15.17
N GLU A 214 18.44 19.91 15.23
CA GLU A 214 18.00 21.30 15.00
C GLU A 214 17.45 21.51 13.58
N ASN A 215 17.85 20.68 12.61
CA ASN A 215 17.36 20.75 11.24
C ASN A 215 16.03 19.99 11.03
N GLY A 216 15.53 19.24 12.05
CA GLY A 216 14.24 18.57 12.01
C GLY A 216 14.31 17.14 11.48
N LEU A 217 15.49 16.50 11.55
CA LEU A 217 15.59 15.05 11.40
C LEU A 217 15.26 14.37 12.74
N GLY A 218 14.31 13.45 12.75
CA GLY A 218 14.09 12.50 13.85
C GLY A 218 14.72 11.14 13.51
N TYR A 219 15.51 10.57 14.42
CA TYR A 219 16.12 9.26 14.16
C TYR A 219 16.22 8.40 15.41
N ILE A 220 16.15 7.09 15.22
CA ILE A 220 16.38 6.09 16.24
C ILE A 220 16.93 4.81 15.61
N LYS A 221 17.87 4.16 16.32
CA LYS A 221 18.32 2.81 16.03
C LYS A 221 17.81 1.86 17.09
N LEU A 222 17.07 0.85 16.67
CA LEU A 222 16.53 -0.22 17.51
C LEU A 222 17.45 -1.43 17.44
N THR A 223 18.09 -1.75 18.56
CA THR A 223 18.93 -2.93 18.66
C THR A 223 18.09 -4.20 18.75
N ASP A 224 18.66 -5.35 18.37
CA ASP A 224 18.04 -6.66 18.51
C ASP A 224 17.58 -6.95 19.96
N LYS A 225 18.34 -6.47 20.95
CA LYS A 225 17.97 -6.57 22.37
C LYS A 225 16.63 -5.90 22.66
N VAL A 226 16.43 -4.68 22.17
CA VAL A 226 15.18 -3.93 22.33
C VAL A 226 14.04 -4.60 21.58
N LEU A 227 14.26 -5.05 20.35
CA LEU A 227 13.26 -5.76 19.56
C LEU A 227 12.78 -7.03 20.28
N LYS A 228 13.68 -7.80 20.87
CA LYS A 228 13.36 -9.01 21.66
C LYS A 228 12.60 -8.67 22.93
N GLU A 229 12.98 -7.62 23.67
CA GLU A 229 12.30 -7.17 24.89
C GLU A 229 10.82 -6.85 24.62
N TYR A 230 10.52 -6.17 23.52
CA TYR A 230 9.15 -5.84 23.11
C TYR A 230 8.47 -6.92 22.27
N ASN A 231 9.17 -8.02 21.95
CA ASN A 231 8.68 -9.11 21.09
C ASN A 231 8.15 -8.58 19.75
N VAL A 232 8.99 -7.78 19.07
CA VAL A 232 8.71 -7.16 17.76
C VAL A 232 9.77 -7.61 16.77
N ASP A 233 9.35 -7.98 15.56
CA ASP A 233 10.29 -8.25 14.47
C ASP A 233 10.78 -6.95 13.80
N PRO A 234 11.97 -6.96 13.16
CA PRO A 234 12.56 -5.75 12.56
C PRO A 234 11.67 -5.07 11.52
N ALA A 235 10.90 -5.85 10.75
CA ALA A 235 10.01 -5.28 9.72
C ALA A 235 8.80 -4.58 10.36
N SER A 236 8.23 -5.17 11.41
CA SER A 236 7.13 -4.56 12.18
C SER A 236 7.58 -3.30 12.91
N ALA A 237 8.83 -3.26 13.42
CA ALA A 237 9.41 -2.06 14.02
C ALA A 237 9.49 -0.91 13.00
N GLY A 238 9.95 -1.19 11.78
CA GLY A 238 10.01 -0.20 10.70
C GLY A 238 8.64 0.39 10.35
N ASN A 239 7.56 -0.36 10.50
CA ASN A 239 6.19 0.13 10.23
C ASN A 239 5.73 1.21 11.24
N MET A 240 6.36 1.29 12.44
CA MET A 240 6.06 2.35 13.42
C MET A 240 6.40 3.75 12.90
N VAL A 241 7.21 3.88 11.87
CA VAL A 241 7.59 5.15 11.24
C VAL A 241 6.37 6.01 10.87
N ASN A 242 5.25 5.41 10.51
CA ASN A 242 4.04 6.14 10.13
C ASN A 242 3.33 6.82 11.32
N ASN A 243 3.68 6.48 12.56
CA ASN A 243 3.08 7.08 13.76
C ASN A 243 3.64 8.47 14.09
N PHE A 244 4.73 8.89 13.43
CA PHE A 244 5.41 10.16 13.69
C PHE A 244 5.04 11.27 12.71
N ASN A 245 4.11 11.03 11.79
CA ASN A 245 3.66 11.98 10.77
C ASN A 245 3.15 13.33 11.34
N TYR A 246 2.80 13.38 12.61
CA TYR A 246 2.18 14.56 13.25
C TYR A 246 3.05 15.18 14.36
N ILE A 247 4.33 14.83 14.43
CA ILE A 247 5.28 15.52 15.33
C ILE A 247 5.72 16.80 14.64
N ASN A 248 5.46 17.93 15.30
CA ASN A 248 5.65 19.26 14.71
C ASN A 248 7.11 19.56 14.33
N GLU A 249 8.04 19.08 15.13
CA GLU A 249 9.47 19.33 15.00
C GLU A 249 10.11 18.55 13.83
N LEU A 250 9.43 17.50 13.30
CA LEU A 250 10.01 16.62 12.30
C LEU A 250 9.71 17.09 10.87
N LEU A 251 10.73 17.19 10.05
CA LEU A 251 10.68 17.32 8.59
C LEU A 251 10.93 15.98 7.90
N ALA A 252 11.90 15.22 8.37
CA ALA A 252 12.13 13.84 8.00
C ALA A 252 12.41 13.00 9.24
N TRP A 253 12.14 11.69 9.18
CA TRP A 253 12.43 10.78 10.29
C TRP A 253 12.72 9.37 9.80
N VAL A 254 13.57 8.68 10.54
CA VAL A 254 14.02 7.32 10.22
C VAL A 254 14.03 6.42 11.45
N ILE A 255 13.51 5.21 11.28
CA ILE A 255 13.65 4.13 12.24
C ILE A 255 14.55 3.07 11.62
N LEU A 256 15.72 2.85 12.22
CA LEU A 256 16.62 1.75 11.92
C LEU A 256 16.36 0.59 12.87
N SER A 257 16.40 -0.64 12.37
CA SER A 257 16.18 -1.86 13.15
C SER A 257 17.22 -2.91 12.77
N GLU A 258 17.97 -3.43 13.74
CA GLU A 258 18.86 -4.57 13.52
C GLU A 258 18.07 -5.82 13.11
N ASP A 259 18.48 -6.43 12.01
CA ASP A 259 17.92 -7.69 11.50
C ASP A 259 19.04 -8.75 11.53
N GLN A 260 19.21 -9.38 12.69
CA GLN A 260 20.24 -10.40 12.88
C GLN A 260 20.04 -11.63 11.99
N TYR A 261 18.80 -11.95 11.63
CA TYR A 261 18.52 -13.08 10.75
C TYR A 261 19.10 -12.88 9.35
N ASN A 262 18.99 -11.64 8.82
CA ASN A 262 19.51 -11.28 7.52
C ASN A 262 20.88 -10.60 7.57
N ASN A 263 21.47 -10.47 8.74
CA ASN A 263 22.76 -9.81 9.00
C ASN A 263 22.86 -8.40 8.38
N ASN A 264 21.83 -7.59 8.61
CA ASN A 264 21.77 -6.21 8.12
C ASN A 264 20.98 -5.31 9.08
N ILE A 265 20.94 -4.01 8.80
CA ILE A 265 20.10 -3.04 9.49
C ILE A 265 19.08 -2.54 8.48
N ARG A 266 17.80 -2.72 8.80
CA ARG A 266 16.68 -2.23 7.98
C ARG A 266 16.27 -0.84 8.43
N GLY A 267 16.05 0.07 7.47
CA GLY A 267 15.57 1.40 7.74
C GLY A 267 14.26 1.71 7.02
N SER A 268 13.39 2.41 7.71
CA SER A 268 12.20 3.01 7.14
C SER A 268 12.24 4.51 7.32
N ILE A 269 12.16 5.27 6.23
CA ILE A 269 12.30 6.71 6.20
C ILE A 269 10.99 7.34 5.73
N ARG A 270 10.60 8.44 6.37
CA ARG A 270 9.47 9.29 5.96
C ARG A 270 9.87 10.76 5.99
N SER A 271 9.10 11.57 5.26
CA SER A 271 9.33 13.01 5.16
C SER A 271 8.02 13.76 4.94
N ARG A 272 8.02 15.03 5.36
CA ARG A 272 6.95 16.03 5.09
C ARG A 272 7.46 17.21 4.25
N GLY A 273 8.41 16.97 3.35
CA GLY A 273 8.93 18.02 2.47
C GLY A 273 10.26 17.68 1.87
N PRO A 274 11.31 17.36 2.68
CA PRO A 274 12.58 16.91 2.14
C PRO A 274 12.45 15.70 1.21
N ILE A 275 13.14 15.71 0.08
CA ILE A 275 13.19 14.58 -0.86
C ILE A 275 14.20 13.57 -0.33
N ILE A 276 13.74 12.38 0.04
CA ILE A 276 14.54 11.38 0.76
C ILE A 276 14.90 10.14 -0.07
N ASN A 277 14.26 9.92 -1.21
CA ASN A 277 14.52 8.73 -2.03
C ASN A 277 15.91 8.73 -2.67
N GLU A 278 16.48 9.89 -2.96
CA GLU A 278 17.85 10.01 -3.47
C GLU A 278 18.84 9.54 -2.42
N VAL A 279 18.73 10.03 -1.19
CA VAL A 279 19.55 9.55 -0.06
C VAL A 279 19.36 8.04 0.13
N ALA A 280 18.14 7.54 0.13
CA ALA A 280 17.88 6.12 0.29
C ALA A 280 18.57 5.25 -0.77
N SER A 281 18.74 5.75 -1.99
CA SER A 281 19.42 5.04 -3.07
C SER A 281 20.91 4.79 -2.82
N HIS A 282 21.56 5.62 -1.99
CA HIS A 282 22.98 5.44 -1.60
C HIS A 282 23.17 4.26 -0.62
N TYR A 283 22.09 3.81 0.04
CA TYR A 283 22.11 2.81 1.11
C TYR A 283 21.29 1.55 0.77
N ASN A 284 21.49 0.99 -0.42
CA ASN A 284 20.79 -0.20 -0.92
C ASN A 284 19.27 -0.10 -0.76
N GLY A 285 18.72 1.08 -0.98
CA GLY A 285 17.33 1.42 -0.73
C GLY A 285 16.65 2.12 -1.90
N GLY A 286 15.49 2.69 -1.61
CA GLY A 286 14.69 3.45 -2.57
C GLY A 286 13.24 3.55 -2.11
N GLY A 287 12.40 4.08 -2.98
CA GLY A 287 10.99 4.30 -2.71
C GLY A 287 10.48 5.60 -3.31
N HIS A 288 9.40 6.13 -2.74
CA HIS A 288 8.83 7.42 -3.12
C HIS A 288 9.61 8.59 -2.50
N ILE A 289 9.44 9.77 -3.07
CA ILE A 289 10.14 11.00 -2.62
C ILE A 289 9.96 11.32 -1.13
N TYR A 290 8.86 10.88 -0.50
CA TYR A 290 8.54 11.11 0.92
C TYR A 290 8.43 9.83 1.74
N ALA A 291 8.63 8.66 1.14
CA ALA A 291 8.52 7.36 1.82
C ALA A 291 9.46 6.35 1.19
N SER A 292 10.57 6.08 1.84
CA SER A 292 11.65 5.21 1.35
C SER A 292 12.09 4.20 2.40
N GLY A 293 12.78 3.16 1.94
CA GLY A 293 13.44 2.18 2.81
C GLY A 293 14.90 2.05 2.45
N VAL A 294 15.72 1.62 3.42
CA VAL A 294 17.16 1.37 3.24
C VAL A 294 17.55 0.01 3.84
N ARG A 295 18.70 -0.49 3.41
CA ARG A 295 19.36 -1.66 4.00
C ARG A 295 20.84 -1.37 4.16
N LEU A 296 21.29 -1.29 5.40
CA LEU A 296 22.67 -1.04 5.75
C LEU A 296 23.36 -2.37 6.09
N THR A 297 24.61 -2.50 5.70
CA THR A 297 25.42 -3.70 5.94
C THR A 297 26.37 -3.53 7.12
N GLU A 298 26.71 -2.28 7.44
CA GLU A 298 27.65 -1.92 8.51
C GLU A 298 27.04 -0.88 9.46
N GLU A 299 27.47 -0.93 10.71
CA GLU A 299 27.07 0.01 11.76
C GLU A 299 27.43 1.47 11.42
N SER A 300 28.60 1.67 10.82
CA SER A 300 29.09 3.00 10.42
C SER A 300 28.18 3.73 9.42
N GLU A 301 27.47 2.97 8.58
CA GLU A 301 26.54 3.56 7.61
C GLU A 301 25.34 4.24 8.28
N CYS A 302 25.02 3.90 9.55
CA CYS A 302 23.93 4.54 10.27
C CYS A 302 24.17 6.05 10.47
N ASP A 303 25.37 6.40 10.95
CA ASP A 303 25.75 7.79 11.22
C ASP A 303 25.83 8.60 9.93
N ASP A 304 26.30 8.00 8.85
CA ASP A 304 26.41 8.68 7.55
C ASP A 304 25.01 8.90 6.94
N LEU A 305 24.11 7.93 7.03
CA LEU A 305 22.71 8.10 6.64
C LEU A 305 22.03 9.24 7.42
N PHE A 306 22.26 9.31 8.75
CA PHE A 306 21.68 10.38 9.57
C PHE A 306 22.22 11.75 9.17
N LYS A 307 23.51 11.88 8.90
CA LYS A 307 24.11 13.15 8.42
C LYS A 307 23.53 13.58 7.07
N GLU A 308 23.41 12.65 6.10
CA GLU A 308 22.83 12.97 4.80
C GLU A 308 21.36 13.39 4.90
N LEU A 309 20.56 12.68 5.69
CA LEU A 309 19.15 13.05 5.92
C LEU A 309 19.01 14.39 6.64
N ASP A 310 19.88 14.69 7.61
CA ASP A 310 19.91 15.98 8.30
C ASP A 310 20.26 17.13 7.37
N GLN A 311 21.23 16.90 6.48
CA GLN A 311 21.62 17.88 5.45
C GLN A 311 20.44 18.20 4.51
N VAL A 312 19.68 17.20 4.07
CA VAL A 312 18.49 17.42 3.23
C VAL A 312 17.40 18.20 3.98
N CYS A 313 17.27 18.00 5.29
CA CYS A 313 16.36 18.80 6.13
C CYS A 313 16.82 20.26 6.22
N LEU A 314 18.12 20.51 6.37
CA LEU A 314 18.71 21.86 6.39
C LEU A 314 18.45 22.60 5.07
N GLU A 315 18.73 21.95 3.94
CA GLU A 315 18.52 22.49 2.60
C GLU A 315 17.04 22.85 2.36
N TYR A 316 16.15 21.96 2.76
CA TYR A 316 14.71 22.21 2.68
C TYR A 316 14.30 23.45 3.49
N LYS A 317 14.79 23.62 4.73
CA LYS A 317 14.54 24.82 5.54
C LYS A 317 15.06 26.11 4.90
N GLN A 318 16.22 26.04 4.27
CA GLN A 318 16.81 27.21 3.60
C GLN A 318 15.97 27.64 2.40
N ASN A 319 15.49 26.67 1.61
CA ASN A 319 14.65 26.94 0.44
C ASN A 319 13.24 27.47 0.81
N GLN A 320 12.73 27.16 1.99
CA GLN A 320 11.45 27.70 2.48
C GLN A 320 11.53 29.14 2.99
N LYS A 321 12.74 29.68 3.22
CA LYS A 321 12.95 31.05 3.70
C LYS A 321 13.19 32.04 2.56
N GLN A 322 13.31 31.57 1.32
CA GLN A 322 13.38 32.38 0.10
C GLN A 322 11.97 32.53 -0.53
#